data_c93983d5a0997a8fa9c08327509dea82
#
_entry.id   c93983d5a0997a8fa9c08327509dea82
#
_cell.length_a   1.000
_cell.length_b   1.000
_cell.length_c   1.000
_cell.angle_alpha   90.00
_cell.angle_beta   90.00
_cell.angle_gamma   90.00
#
_symmetry.space_group_name_H-M   'P 1'
#
loop_
_entity.id
_entity.type
_entity.pdbx_description
1 polymer ?
#
loop_
_entity_poly.entity_id
_entity_poly.type
_entity_poly.pdbx_seq_one_letter_code
_entity_poly.pdbx_strand_id
1 'polypeptide(L)'
;MRRGWLLFLFLLLAVACGRDDVILHGETTMADIRDGVLVTDNGLTYHIAEDRTSSEWKSWQRTFVTCDILRQRSDKAFDIRLTEAHSVLRKEPVPEGAVPDETLGDDPVQITAGWVSGGYLNLMLRVVYRPEDEPHLINLVRLPDEDGTVRFRLRHNSHGDYYGAPGVEPPLSFGLSYVSFPVPADLPAADGLAGVPVEIRYRWHLTDGNGNLLPETEEKSLTGRIPR
;
A
#
# COMPACT_ATOMS: atom_id res chain seq x y z
N MET A 1 -46.17 -34.02 59.97
CA MET A 1 -46.06 -33.80 58.49
C MET A 1 -45.76 -32.33 58.28
N ARG A 2 -44.51 -31.97 58.05
CA ARG A 2 -44.12 -30.64 57.56
C ARG A 2 -42.99 -30.86 56.55
N ARG A 3 -43.30 -30.61 55.23
CA ARG A 3 -42.38 -30.68 54.14
C ARG A 3 -41.54 -29.41 54.12
N GLY A 4 -40.20 -29.55 54.31
CA GLY A 4 -39.24 -28.46 54.07
C GLY A 4 -38.88 -28.42 52.62
N TRP A 5 -39.11 -27.28 52.00
CA TRP A 5 -38.62 -26.97 50.68
C TRP A 5 -37.20 -26.35 50.79
N LEU A 6 -36.20 -27.08 50.34
CA LEU A 6 -34.86 -26.56 50.12
C LEU A 6 -34.84 -25.84 48.77
N LEU A 7 -34.79 -24.51 48.85
CA LEU A 7 -34.52 -23.65 47.70
C LEU A 7 -33.01 -23.75 47.41
N PHE A 8 -32.66 -24.48 46.34
CA PHE A 8 -31.32 -24.41 45.73
C PHE A 8 -31.22 -23.13 44.93
N LEU A 9 -30.53 -22.14 45.49
CA LEU A 9 -30.14 -20.92 44.79
C LEU A 9 -28.96 -21.27 43.87
N PHE A 10 -29.22 -21.51 42.55
CA PHE A 10 -28.20 -21.62 41.55
C PHE A 10 -27.64 -20.22 41.27
N LEU A 11 -26.50 -19.90 41.87
CA LEU A 11 -25.70 -18.74 41.56
C LEU A 11 -25.02 -19.01 40.20
N LEU A 12 -25.64 -18.56 39.11
CA LEU A 12 -25.02 -18.49 37.79
C LEU A 12 -23.91 -17.43 37.86
N LEU A 13 -22.70 -17.88 38.18
CA LEU A 13 -21.48 -17.12 37.86
C LEU A 13 -21.37 -17.06 36.34
N ALA A 14 -21.89 -16.01 35.73
CA ALA A 14 -21.54 -15.61 34.39
C ALA A 14 -20.06 -15.23 34.44
N VAL A 15 -19.19 -16.19 34.13
CA VAL A 15 -17.82 -15.91 33.74
C VAL A 15 -17.94 -15.18 32.41
N ALA A 16 -17.93 -13.85 32.45
CA ALA A 16 -17.67 -13.04 31.31
C ALA A 16 -16.20 -13.28 30.93
N CYS A 17 -15.94 -14.35 30.18
CA CYS A 17 -14.76 -14.44 29.37
C CYS A 17 -14.83 -13.23 28.42
N GLY A 18 -13.97 -12.27 28.65
CA GLY A 18 -13.76 -11.16 27.70
C GLY A 18 -13.34 -11.75 26.36
N ARG A 19 -14.32 -12.16 25.56
CA ARG A 19 -14.12 -12.30 24.12
C ARG A 19 -13.95 -10.87 23.62
N ASP A 20 -12.78 -10.58 23.10
CA ASP A 20 -12.61 -9.47 22.19
C ASP A 20 -13.63 -9.71 21.06
N ASP A 21 -14.76 -9.00 21.08
CA ASP A 21 -15.81 -9.09 20.07
C ASP A 21 -15.28 -8.40 18.78
N VAL A 22 -14.31 -9.06 18.14
CA VAL A 22 -13.78 -8.61 16.85
C VAL A 22 -14.77 -9.01 15.77
N ILE A 23 -15.29 -8.02 15.04
CA ILE A 23 -16.24 -8.23 13.93
C ILE A 23 -15.52 -8.83 12.73
N LEU A 24 -14.29 -8.34 12.43
CA LEU A 24 -13.48 -8.76 11.30
C LEU A 24 -12.00 -8.64 11.66
N HIS A 25 -11.24 -9.68 11.35
CA HIS A 25 -9.79 -9.73 11.57
C HIS A 25 -9.01 -9.46 10.29
N GLY A 26 -7.90 -8.74 10.43
CA GLY A 26 -6.88 -8.62 9.39
C GLY A 26 -7.35 -7.84 8.16
N GLU A 27 -8.26 -6.89 8.31
CA GLU A 27 -8.66 -5.99 7.23
C GLU A 27 -7.47 -5.13 6.81
N THR A 28 -7.20 -5.06 5.49
CA THR A 28 -6.12 -4.26 4.92
C THR A 28 -6.68 -3.17 4.02
N THR A 29 -6.19 -1.94 4.16
CA THR A 29 -6.66 -0.82 3.35
C THR A 29 -5.65 0.31 3.26
N MET A 30 -5.76 1.10 2.18
CA MET A 30 -5.16 2.43 2.10
C MET A 30 -6.05 3.44 2.78
N ALA A 31 -5.44 4.38 3.50
CA ALA A 31 -6.16 5.45 4.17
C ALA A 31 -5.34 6.74 4.22
N ASP A 32 -6.02 7.87 4.14
CA ASP A 32 -5.48 9.17 4.50
C ASP A 32 -5.63 9.39 6.01
N ILE A 33 -4.65 10.04 6.60
CA ILE A 33 -4.68 10.40 8.02
C ILE A 33 -5.21 11.82 8.13
N ARG A 34 -6.35 11.98 8.83
CA ARG A 34 -7.02 13.27 9.03
C ARG A 34 -7.44 13.39 10.49
N ASP A 35 -6.93 14.40 11.19
CA ASP A 35 -7.30 14.72 12.59
C ASP A 35 -7.23 13.50 13.53
N GLY A 36 -6.24 12.60 13.31
CA GLY A 36 -6.02 11.42 14.15
C GLY A 36 -6.96 10.24 13.87
N VAL A 37 -7.75 10.28 12.79
CA VAL A 37 -8.53 9.16 12.27
C VAL A 37 -8.01 8.73 10.91
N LEU A 38 -8.32 7.50 10.50
CA LEU A 38 -8.02 7.00 9.15
C LEU A 38 -9.27 7.12 8.29
N VAL A 39 -9.16 7.81 7.17
CA VAL A 39 -10.21 7.88 6.14
C VAL A 39 -9.79 6.97 5.00
N THR A 40 -10.44 5.83 4.87
CA THR A 40 -10.08 4.79 3.89
C THR A 40 -10.45 5.20 2.47
N ASP A 41 -9.83 4.57 1.47
CA ASP A 41 -10.08 4.86 0.06
C ASP A 41 -11.52 4.59 -0.40
N ASN A 42 -12.24 3.73 0.30
CA ASN A 42 -13.66 3.46 0.08
C ASN A 42 -14.60 4.35 0.91
N GLY A 43 -14.06 5.38 1.57
CA GLY A 43 -14.83 6.40 2.29
C GLY A 43 -15.31 5.98 3.68
N LEU A 44 -14.73 4.94 4.27
CA LEU A 44 -14.96 4.58 5.66
C LEU A 44 -14.04 5.38 6.59
N THR A 45 -14.51 5.65 7.80
CA THR A 45 -13.73 6.30 8.87
C THR A 45 -13.38 5.29 9.95
N TYR A 46 -12.09 5.11 10.20
CA TYR A 46 -11.59 4.23 11.24
C TYR A 46 -11.07 5.05 12.42
N HIS A 47 -11.70 4.87 13.58
CA HIS A 47 -11.27 5.41 14.87
C HIS A 47 -10.41 4.37 15.57
N ILE A 48 -9.19 4.73 15.90
CA ILE A 48 -8.25 3.81 16.53
C ILE A 48 -8.58 3.71 18.02
N ALA A 49 -9.19 2.59 18.42
CA ALA A 49 -9.48 2.28 19.82
C ALA A 49 -8.27 1.64 20.50
N GLU A 50 -7.49 0.83 19.75
CA GLU A 50 -6.26 0.22 20.21
C GLU A 50 -5.18 0.37 19.14
N ASP A 51 -3.98 0.76 19.54
CA ASP A 51 -2.81 0.84 18.68
C ASP A 51 -1.77 -0.19 19.15
N ARG A 52 -1.50 -1.18 18.32
CA ARG A 52 -0.48 -2.22 18.57
C ARG A 52 0.75 -2.05 17.70
N THR A 53 0.83 -0.96 16.94
CA THR A 53 2.00 -0.66 16.12
C THR A 53 3.08 0.04 16.96
N SER A 54 4.33 -0.06 16.50
CA SER A 54 5.44 0.74 17.01
C SER A 54 5.74 1.94 16.09
N SER A 55 4.89 2.20 15.09
CA SER A 55 5.14 3.19 14.05
C SER A 55 4.62 4.58 14.43
N GLU A 56 5.26 5.60 13.90
CA GLU A 56 4.85 7.01 14.06
C GLU A 56 3.79 7.43 13.02
N TRP A 57 2.82 6.57 12.74
CA TRP A 57 1.84 6.73 11.67
C TRP A 57 1.08 8.06 11.73
N LYS A 58 0.92 8.65 12.93
CA LYS A 58 0.22 9.93 13.13
C LYS A 58 0.92 11.13 12.45
N SER A 59 2.20 10.99 12.15
CA SER A 59 2.98 12.01 11.45
C SER A 59 2.89 11.92 9.93
N TRP A 60 2.30 10.82 9.39
CA TRP A 60 2.19 10.59 7.96
C TRP A 60 0.93 11.23 7.39
N GLN A 61 0.90 11.42 6.07
CA GLN A 61 -0.29 11.91 5.37
C GLN A 61 -1.19 10.76 4.91
N ARG A 62 -0.57 9.63 4.53
CA ARG A 62 -1.22 8.45 3.98
C ARG A 62 -0.53 7.19 4.48
N THR A 63 -1.31 6.14 4.68
CA THR A 63 -0.82 4.88 5.24
C THR A 63 -1.50 3.68 4.58
N PHE A 64 -0.78 2.57 4.49
CA PHE A 64 -1.35 1.23 4.28
C PHE A 64 -1.41 0.56 5.64
N VAL A 65 -2.59 0.11 6.04
CA VAL A 65 -2.82 -0.45 7.38
C VAL A 65 -3.39 -1.85 7.33
N THR A 66 -3.05 -2.63 8.36
CA THR A 66 -3.75 -3.86 8.75
C THR A 66 -4.42 -3.61 10.10
N CYS A 67 -5.69 -3.96 10.22
CA CYS A 67 -6.45 -3.73 11.44
C CYS A 67 -7.52 -4.80 11.68
N ASP A 68 -7.96 -4.90 12.94
CA ASP A 68 -9.16 -5.63 13.33
C ASP A 68 -10.32 -4.66 13.54
N ILE A 69 -11.48 -4.94 12.96
CA ILE A 69 -12.70 -4.18 13.21
C ILE A 69 -13.30 -4.63 14.53
N LEU A 70 -13.36 -3.74 15.50
CA LEU A 70 -13.86 -4.04 16.86
C LEU A 70 -15.35 -3.74 17.01
N ARG A 71 -15.80 -2.60 16.47
CA ARG A 71 -17.16 -2.14 16.63
C ARG A 71 -17.57 -1.21 15.50
N GLN A 72 -18.79 -1.34 15.04
CA GLN A 72 -19.42 -0.36 14.15
C GLN A 72 -20.00 0.80 14.97
N ARG A 73 -19.62 2.03 14.62
CA ARG A 73 -20.18 3.28 15.19
C ARG A 73 -21.36 3.80 14.38
N SER A 74 -21.26 3.68 13.06
CA SER A 74 -22.29 4.06 12.09
C SER A 74 -22.05 3.30 10.78
N ASP A 75 -22.88 3.53 9.76
CA ASP A 75 -22.76 2.87 8.44
C ASP A 75 -21.39 3.09 7.77
N LYS A 76 -20.66 4.14 8.16
CA LYS A 76 -19.37 4.51 7.57
C LYS A 76 -18.26 4.72 8.60
N ALA A 77 -18.48 4.40 9.87
CA ALA A 77 -17.49 4.60 10.92
C ALA A 77 -17.34 3.38 11.82
N PHE A 78 -16.09 3.03 12.13
CA PHE A 78 -15.74 1.85 12.91
C PHE A 78 -14.67 2.16 13.94
N ASP A 79 -14.73 1.48 15.09
CA ASP A 79 -13.60 1.37 16.00
C ASP A 79 -12.73 0.21 15.56
N ILE A 80 -11.42 0.45 15.49
CA ILE A 80 -10.45 -0.54 15.06
C ILE A 80 -9.36 -0.76 16.10
N ARG A 81 -8.74 -1.94 16.01
CA ARG A 81 -7.42 -2.23 16.56
C ARG A 81 -6.43 -2.19 15.41
N LEU A 82 -5.53 -1.21 15.43
CA LEU A 82 -4.47 -1.09 14.45
C LEU A 82 -3.35 -2.09 14.78
N THR A 83 -3.05 -3.02 13.86
CA THR A 83 -2.03 -4.06 14.06
C THR A 83 -0.75 -3.77 13.28
N GLU A 84 -0.87 -3.19 12.08
CA GLU A 84 0.27 -2.78 11.27
C GLU A 84 -0.04 -1.45 10.58
N ALA A 85 0.99 -0.64 10.38
CA ALA A 85 0.92 0.59 9.60
C ALA A 85 2.24 0.80 8.85
N HIS A 86 2.12 1.11 7.56
CA HIS A 86 3.23 1.41 6.67
C HIS A 86 3.04 2.79 6.06
N SER A 87 4.10 3.60 6.08
CA SER A 87 4.09 4.90 5.41
C SER A 87 3.88 4.71 3.90
N VAL A 88 3.07 5.56 3.32
CA VAL A 88 2.82 5.60 1.87
C VAL A 88 3.34 6.92 1.32
N LEU A 89 4.33 6.85 0.43
CA LEU A 89 4.79 8.02 -0.30
C LEU A 89 3.65 8.53 -1.20
N ARG A 90 3.21 9.77 -0.99
CA ARG A 90 2.26 10.45 -1.88
C ARG A 90 3.01 11.43 -2.76
N LYS A 91 2.89 11.32 -4.08
CA LYS A 91 3.61 12.13 -5.04
C LYS A 91 2.82 12.31 -6.34
N GLU A 92 2.88 13.50 -6.90
CA GLU A 92 2.29 13.78 -8.21
C GLU A 92 3.10 13.10 -9.33
N PRO A 93 2.45 12.54 -10.37
CA PRO A 93 3.14 12.17 -11.60
C PRO A 93 3.79 13.40 -12.23
N VAL A 94 4.97 13.21 -12.83
CA VAL A 94 5.68 14.29 -13.52
C VAL A 94 5.53 14.11 -15.04
N PRO A 95 5.35 15.21 -15.82
CA PRO A 95 5.37 15.13 -17.27
C PRO A 95 6.73 14.64 -17.79
N GLU A 96 6.73 13.94 -18.94
CA GLU A 96 7.96 13.57 -19.63
C GLU A 96 8.82 14.81 -19.92
N GLY A 97 10.10 14.72 -19.65
CA GLY A 97 11.05 15.82 -19.87
C GLY A 97 11.00 16.96 -18.83
N ALA A 98 10.09 16.92 -17.85
CA ALA A 98 9.99 17.98 -16.82
C ALA A 98 11.10 17.91 -15.76
N VAL A 99 11.72 16.76 -15.60
CA VAL A 99 12.81 16.50 -14.63
C VAL A 99 13.95 15.82 -15.37
N PRO A 100 15.23 16.22 -15.14
CA PRO A 100 16.38 15.59 -15.78
C PRO A 100 16.46 14.08 -15.47
N ASP A 101 16.89 13.29 -16.46
CA ASP A 101 16.98 11.83 -16.35
C ASP A 101 17.93 11.38 -15.23
N GLU A 102 19.00 12.13 -14.99
CA GLU A 102 19.96 11.86 -13.94
C GLU A 102 19.33 11.97 -12.53
N THR A 103 18.35 12.88 -12.38
CA THR A 103 17.60 13.03 -11.13
C THR A 103 16.57 11.93 -10.96
N LEU A 104 15.88 11.55 -12.05
CA LEU A 104 14.88 10.50 -12.03
C LEU A 104 15.47 9.11 -11.77
N GLY A 105 16.68 8.87 -12.29
CA GLY A 105 17.31 7.55 -12.32
C GLY A 105 16.59 6.57 -13.26
N ASP A 106 17.10 5.36 -13.35
CA ASP A 106 16.47 4.23 -14.08
C ASP A 106 16.89 2.91 -13.45
N ASP A 107 17.16 2.94 -12.14
CA ASP A 107 17.60 1.80 -11.37
C ASP A 107 16.48 0.77 -11.21
N PRO A 108 16.84 -0.51 -10.99
CA PRO A 108 15.83 -1.56 -10.90
C PRO A 108 14.88 -1.37 -9.71
N VAL A 109 13.59 -1.49 -9.97
CA VAL A 109 12.51 -1.50 -8.97
C VAL A 109 11.43 -2.46 -9.41
N GLN A 110 10.98 -3.36 -8.54
CA GLN A 110 9.91 -4.29 -8.86
C GLN A 110 8.55 -3.72 -8.43
N ILE A 111 7.59 -3.66 -9.35
CA ILE A 111 6.18 -3.49 -8.97
C ILE A 111 5.64 -4.87 -8.61
N THR A 112 5.35 -5.10 -7.33
CA THR A 112 4.80 -6.37 -6.85
C THR A 112 3.28 -6.39 -6.89
N ALA A 113 2.63 -5.22 -6.77
CA ALA A 113 1.20 -5.03 -6.95
C ALA A 113 0.88 -3.60 -7.38
N GLY A 114 -0.23 -3.43 -8.11
CA GLY A 114 -0.77 -2.12 -8.47
C GLY A 114 -2.28 -2.15 -8.52
N TRP A 115 -2.93 -1.12 -7.98
CA TRP A 115 -4.40 -0.97 -7.99
C TRP A 115 -4.81 0.49 -7.94
N VAL A 116 -6.06 0.76 -8.30
CA VAL A 116 -6.64 2.10 -8.22
C VAL A 116 -7.71 2.13 -7.12
N SER A 117 -7.55 3.04 -6.16
CA SER A 117 -8.54 3.31 -5.11
C SER A 117 -8.38 4.72 -4.57
N GLY A 118 -9.46 5.32 -4.06
CA GLY A 118 -9.44 6.65 -3.44
C GLY A 118 -8.98 7.79 -4.35
N GLY A 119 -9.03 7.60 -5.68
CA GLY A 119 -8.49 8.56 -6.65
C GLY A 119 -6.98 8.47 -6.86
N TYR A 120 -6.36 7.38 -6.42
CA TYR A 120 -4.92 7.14 -6.57
C TYR A 120 -4.63 5.86 -7.35
N LEU A 121 -3.56 5.91 -8.14
CA LEU A 121 -2.83 4.75 -8.59
C LEU A 121 -1.84 4.36 -7.46
N ASN A 122 -2.11 3.25 -6.82
CA ASN A 122 -1.31 2.74 -5.70
C ASN A 122 -0.38 1.64 -6.20
N LEU A 123 0.87 1.68 -5.80
CA LEU A 123 1.87 0.68 -6.13
C LEU A 123 2.53 0.14 -4.87
N MET A 124 2.73 -1.16 -4.82
CA MET A 124 3.60 -1.82 -3.86
C MET A 124 4.90 -2.17 -4.59
N LEU A 125 6.01 -1.68 -4.06
CA LEU A 125 7.32 -1.77 -4.68
C LEU A 125 8.24 -2.64 -3.83
N ARG A 126 9.11 -3.39 -4.51
CA ARG A 126 10.24 -4.09 -3.90
C ARG A 126 11.53 -3.54 -4.49
N VAL A 127 12.44 -3.12 -3.63
CA VAL A 127 13.75 -2.58 -3.99
C VAL A 127 14.84 -3.36 -3.28
N VAL A 128 16.05 -3.38 -3.83
CA VAL A 128 17.25 -3.72 -3.05
C VAL A 128 17.45 -2.56 -2.08
N TYR A 129 17.83 -2.84 -0.85
CA TYR A 129 17.85 -1.86 0.21
C TYR A 129 18.98 -2.11 1.19
N ARG A 130 19.72 -1.03 1.50
CA ARG A 130 20.71 -0.96 2.59
C ARG A 130 20.27 0.15 3.56
N PRO A 131 20.09 -0.18 4.86
CA PRO A 131 19.50 0.77 5.83
C PRO A 131 20.30 2.07 6.04
N GLU A 132 21.58 2.08 5.69
CA GLU A 132 22.52 3.17 5.97
C GLU A 132 22.67 4.15 4.80
N ASP A 133 22.03 3.86 3.66
CA ASP A 133 22.14 4.66 2.45
C ASP A 133 21.08 5.77 2.37
N GLU A 134 21.25 6.66 1.40
CA GLU A 134 20.29 7.72 1.13
C GLU A 134 18.92 7.16 0.75
N PRO A 135 17.81 7.84 1.10
CA PRO A 135 16.48 7.41 0.71
C PRO A 135 16.33 7.34 -0.80
N HIS A 136 15.80 6.24 -1.30
CA HIS A 136 15.52 6.05 -2.72
C HIS A 136 14.47 7.05 -3.22
N LEU A 137 14.65 7.55 -4.44
CA LEU A 137 13.71 8.44 -5.10
C LEU A 137 12.84 7.66 -6.08
N ILE A 138 11.53 7.73 -5.89
CA ILE A 138 10.54 7.12 -6.78
C ILE A 138 9.75 8.21 -7.48
N ASN A 139 9.64 8.13 -8.81
CA ASN A 139 8.87 9.05 -9.64
C ASN A 139 8.02 8.27 -10.65
N LEU A 140 6.82 8.75 -10.95
CA LEU A 140 5.99 8.25 -12.02
C LEU A 140 5.97 9.30 -13.14
N VAL A 141 6.58 8.98 -14.27
CA VAL A 141 6.63 9.87 -15.44
C VAL A 141 5.44 9.59 -16.34
N ARG A 142 4.65 10.62 -16.62
CA ARG A 142 3.53 10.56 -17.58
C ARG A 142 4.08 10.61 -18.99
N LEU A 143 3.88 9.54 -19.75
CA LEU A 143 4.23 9.46 -21.17
C LEU A 143 3.04 9.90 -22.05
N PRO A 144 3.25 10.22 -23.34
CA PRO A 144 2.16 10.40 -24.28
C PRO A 144 1.26 9.17 -24.35
N ASP A 145 -0.05 9.38 -24.41
CA ASP A 145 -1.01 8.30 -24.59
C ASP A 145 -0.85 7.63 -25.95
N GLU A 146 -1.14 6.35 -26.02
CA GLU A 146 -1.08 5.57 -27.26
C GLU A 146 -2.30 4.66 -27.33
N ASP A 147 -3.03 4.73 -28.44
CA ASP A 147 -4.23 3.92 -28.68
C ASP A 147 -5.26 3.92 -27.53
N GLY A 148 -5.47 5.10 -26.92
CA GLY A 148 -6.39 5.27 -25.78
C GLY A 148 -5.88 4.70 -24.45
N THR A 149 -4.63 4.24 -24.42
CA THR A 149 -3.96 3.73 -23.21
C THR A 149 -3.16 4.87 -22.56
N VAL A 150 -3.43 5.08 -21.28
CA VAL A 150 -2.65 5.98 -20.42
C VAL A 150 -1.33 5.33 -20.09
N ARG A 151 -0.22 6.01 -20.35
CA ARG A 151 1.10 5.40 -20.21
C ARG A 151 1.95 6.14 -19.20
N PHE A 152 2.63 5.35 -18.39
CA PHE A 152 3.59 5.83 -17.41
C PHE A 152 4.90 5.05 -17.50
N ARG A 153 5.97 5.69 -17.01
CA ARG A 153 7.22 5.04 -16.65
C ARG A 153 7.54 5.27 -15.20
N LEU A 154 7.65 4.20 -14.42
CA LEU A 154 8.17 4.27 -13.07
C LEU A 154 9.67 4.43 -13.14
N ARG A 155 10.18 5.48 -12.51
CA ARG A 155 11.59 5.85 -12.45
C ARG A 155 12.06 5.72 -11.01
N HIS A 156 13.23 5.15 -10.84
CA HIS A 156 13.84 4.89 -9.55
C HIS A 156 15.28 5.36 -9.56
N ASN A 157 15.64 6.18 -8.58
CA ASN A 157 17.02 6.54 -8.29
C ASN A 157 17.36 6.01 -6.90
N SER A 158 18.18 4.98 -6.85
CA SER A 158 18.60 4.30 -5.64
C SER A 158 19.90 4.87 -5.07
N HIS A 159 20.48 5.91 -5.70
CA HIS A 159 21.80 6.44 -5.35
C HIS A 159 22.91 5.38 -5.38
N GLY A 160 22.75 4.35 -6.26
CA GLY A 160 23.69 3.25 -6.40
C GLY A 160 23.42 2.05 -5.48
N ASP A 161 22.29 2.04 -4.76
CA ASP A 161 21.89 0.92 -3.93
C ASP A 161 20.99 -0.06 -4.71
N TYR A 162 21.55 -0.71 -5.72
CA TYR A 162 20.87 -1.76 -6.50
C TYR A 162 21.84 -2.91 -6.84
N TYR A 163 21.30 -4.11 -7.02
CA TYR A 163 22.10 -5.27 -7.41
C TYR A 163 22.73 -5.07 -8.79
N GLY A 164 24.06 -5.22 -8.88
CA GLY A 164 24.86 -4.91 -10.05
C GLY A 164 25.57 -3.56 -9.99
N ALA A 165 25.24 -2.70 -9.01
CA ALA A 165 26.06 -1.53 -8.69
C ALA A 165 27.35 -1.95 -7.97
N PRO A 166 28.43 -1.17 -8.09
CA PRO A 166 29.68 -1.47 -7.40
C PRO A 166 29.50 -1.65 -5.88
N GLY A 167 29.92 -2.78 -5.35
CA GLY A 167 29.86 -3.10 -3.92
C GLY A 167 28.51 -3.60 -3.42
N VAL A 168 27.54 -3.83 -4.30
CA VAL A 168 26.23 -4.41 -3.97
C VAL A 168 26.18 -5.87 -4.43
N GLU A 169 26.46 -6.79 -3.53
CA GLU A 169 26.56 -8.22 -3.81
C GLU A 169 25.66 -9.04 -2.86
N PRO A 170 25.25 -10.27 -3.26
CA PRO A 170 24.49 -11.17 -2.38
C PRO A 170 25.26 -11.50 -1.07
N PRO A 171 24.53 -11.72 0.05
CA PRO A 171 23.07 -11.79 0.12
C PRO A 171 22.41 -10.40 0.06
N LEU A 172 21.35 -10.27 -0.76
CA LEU A 172 20.61 -9.01 -0.95
C LEU A 172 19.53 -8.86 0.11
N SER A 173 19.45 -7.68 0.71
CA SER A 173 18.29 -7.27 1.49
C SER A 173 17.28 -6.57 0.62
N PHE A 174 15.97 -6.75 0.91
CA PHE A 174 14.88 -6.15 0.17
C PHE A 174 13.98 -5.34 1.08
N GLY A 175 13.67 -4.12 0.66
CA GLY A 175 12.65 -3.29 1.27
C GLY A 175 11.33 -3.38 0.49
N LEU A 176 10.23 -3.25 1.21
CA LEU A 176 8.91 -3.00 0.65
C LEU A 176 8.55 -1.54 0.86
N SER A 177 8.02 -0.90 -0.18
CA SER A 177 7.57 0.48 -0.15
C SER A 177 6.21 0.61 -0.80
N TYR A 178 5.41 1.53 -0.29
CA TYR A 178 4.10 1.86 -0.84
C TYR A 178 4.14 3.29 -1.38
N VAL A 179 3.58 3.49 -2.57
CA VAL A 179 3.48 4.81 -3.17
C VAL A 179 2.10 4.99 -3.81
N SER A 180 1.56 6.19 -3.69
CA SER A 180 0.28 6.60 -4.26
C SER A 180 0.48 7.82 -5.14
N PHE A 181 0.10 7.69 -6.41
CA PHE A 181 0.09 8.78 -7.36
C PHE A 181 -1.35 9.17 -7.66
N PRO A 182 -1.76 10.45 -7.54
CA PRO A 182 -3.08 10.87 -7.97
C PRO A 182 -3.37 10.44 -9.40
N VAL A 183 -4.56 9.93 -9.63
CA VAL A 183 -5.02 9.62 -10.99
C VAL A 183 -5.17 10.94 -11.76
N PRO A 184 -4.55 11.07 -12.96
CA PRO A 184 -4.65 12.30 -13.75
C PRO A 184 -6.11 12.67 -14.07
N ALA A 185 -6.42 13.95 -14.02
CA ALA A 185 -7.77 14.45 -14.35
C ALA A 185 -8.09 14.41 -15.85
N ASP A 186 -7.06 14.41 -16.69
CA ASP A 186 -7.11 14.47 -18.17
C ASP A 186 -7.12 13.08 -18.84
N LEU A 187 -7.76 12.11 -18.22
CA LEU A 187 -7.86 10.76 -18.79
C LEU A 187 -8.64 10.76 -20.11
N PRO A 188 -8.20 9.96 -21.12
CA PRO A 188 -8.94 9.78 -22.36
C PRO A 188 -10.33 9.20 -22.11
N ALA A 189 -11.23 9.32 -23.09
CA ALA A 189 -12.55 8.74 -23.00
C ALA A 189 -12.44 7.22 -22.79
N ALA A 190 -13.18 6.70 -21.81
CA ALA A 190 -13.21 5.26 -21.57
C ALA A 190 -14.18 4.58 -22.54
N ASP A 191 -13.79 3.42 -23.05
CA ASP A 191 -14.71 2.55 -23.77
C ASP A 191 -15.62 1.81 -22.77
N GLY A 192 -16.82 2.38 -22.56
CA GLY A 192 -17.83 1.78 -21.72
C GLY A 192 -17.49 1.73 -20.22
N LEU A 193 -18.05 0.74 -19.51
CA LEU A 193 -17.89 0.55 -18.06
C LEU A 193 -16.50 0.00 -17.65
N ALA A 194 -15.68 -0.41 -18.60
CA ALA A 194 -14.42 -1.10 -18.32
C ALA A 194 -13.30 -0.19 -17.78
N GLY A 195 -13.50 1.15 -17.77
CA GLY A 195 -12.48 2.12 -17.38
C GLY A 195 -11.42 2.35 -18.45
N VAL A 196 -10.43 3.23 -18.14
CA VAL A 196 -9.35 3.63 -19.06
C VAL A 196 -8.19 2.65 -18.93
N PRO A 197 -7.69 2.06 -20.04
CA PRO A 197 -6.48 1.22 -20.01
C PRO A 197 -5.27 2.01 -19.47
N VAL A 198 -4.44 1.37 -18.68
CA VAL A 198 -3.19 1.93 -18.17
C VAL A 198 -2.05 0.95 -18.34
N GLU A 199 -0.89 1.47 -18.74
CA GLU A 199 0.38 0.76 -18.78
C GLU A 199 1.41 1.49 -17.92
N ILE A 200 2.15 0.77 -17.06
CA ILE A 200 3.27 1.31 -16.30
C ILE A 200 4.50 0.49 -16.67
N ARG A 201 5.47 1.12 -17.32
CA ARG A 201 6.77 0.52 -17.62
C ARG A 201 7.73 0.75 -16.48
N TYR A 202 8.56 -0.24 -16.20
CA TYR A 202 9.57 -0.18 -15.16
C TYR A 202 10.73 -1.11 -15.48
N ARG A 203 11.88 -0.91 -14.85
CA ARG A 203 13.05 -1.76 -15.00
C ARG A 203 13.17 -2.70 -13.80
N TRP A 204 13.42 -3.98 -14.06
CA TRP A 204 13.70 -4.97 -13.02
C TRP A 204 14.75 -5.97 -13.49
N HIS A 205 15.32 -6.67 -12.54
CA HIS A 205 16.33 -7.69 -12.77
C HIS A 205 15.81 -8.89 -13.56
N LEU A 206 16.67 -9.47 -14.37
CA LEU A 206 16.48 -10.80 -14.90
C LEU A 206 16.57 -11.85 -13.79
N THR A 207 16.08 -13.05 -14.07
CA THR A 207 16.21 -14.21 -13.19
C THR A 207 16.85 -15.36 -13.93
N ASP A 208 17.70 -16.14 -13.24
CA ASP A 208 18.21 -17.39 -13.76
C ASP A 208 17.13 -18.49 -13.80
N GLY A 209 17.49 -19.67 -14.30
CA GLY A 209 16.58 -20.83 -14.38
C GLY A 209 16.12 -21.36 -13.02
N ASN A 210 16.70 -20.94 -11.92
CA ASN A 210 16.33 -21.28 -10.54
C ASN A 210 15.52 -20.19 -9.85
N GLY A 211 15.28 -19.05 -10.53
CA GLY A 211 14.55 -17.91 -9.98
C GLY A 211 15.44 -16.94 -9.16
N ASN A 212 16.75 -17.09 -9.15
CA ASN A 212 17.64 -16.12 -8.52
C ASN A 212 17.78 -14.88 -9.42
N LEU A 213 17.85 -13.70 -8.78
CA LEU A 213 18.09 -12.45 -9.51
C LEU A 213 19.49 -12.44 -10.12
N LEU A 214 19.58 -11.85 -11.31
CA LEU A 214 20.82 -11.53 -12.00
C LEU A 214 21.07 -10.01 -11.92
N PRO A 215 22.33 -9.55 -12.03
CA PRO A 215 22.63 -8.11 -12.06
C PRO A 215 22.08 -7.41 -13.31
N GLU A 216 21.90 -8.14 -14.39
CA GLU A 216 21.31 -7.64 -15.64
C GLU A 216 19.83 -7.31 -15.44
N THR A 217 19.35 -6.28 -16.17
CA THR A 217 17.98 -5.79 -16.05
C THR A 217 17.27 -5.80 -17.41
N GLU A 218 15.94 -5.87 -17.35
CA GLU A 218 15.05 -5.72 -18.50
C GLU A 218 13.92 -4.75 -18.22
N GLU A 219 13.31 -4.18 -19.27
CA GLU A 219 12.08 -3.43 -19.14
C GLU A 219 10.89 -4.39 -18.97
N LYS A 220 10.04 -4.11 -17.99
CA LYS A 220 8.79 -4.81 -17.72
C LYS A 220 7.62 -3.84 -17.78
N SER A 221 6.41 -4.37 -17.89
CA SER A 221 5.20 -3.57 -17.79
C SER A 221 4.17 -4.18 -16.86
N LEU A 222 3.45 -3.31 -16.15
CA LEU A 222 2.21 -3.61 -15.45
C LEU A 222 1.07 -2.98 -16.24
N THR A 223 0.07 -3.77 -16.60
CA THR A 223 -1.13 -3.28 -17.28
C THR A 223 -2.35 -3.43 -16.39
N GLY A 224 -3.31 -2.52 -16.56
CA GLY A 224 -4.54 -2.53 -15.78
C GLY A 224 -5.58 -1.57 -16.36
N ARG A 225 -6.54 -1.18 -15.51
CA ARG A 225 -7.54 -0.17 -15.85
C ARG A 225 -7.79 0.78 -14.70
N ILE A 226 -7.96 2.05 -15.04
CA ILE A 226 -8.38 3.10 -14.11
C ILE A 226 -9.92 3.15 -14.18
N PRO A 227 -10.65 2.82 -13.08
CA PRO A 227 -12.10 2.92 -13.01
C PRO A 227 -12.55 4.38 -13.18
N ARG A 228 -13.77 4.58 -13.63
CA ARG A 228 -14.44 5.91 -13.66
C ARG A 228 -15.62 5.96 -12.72
#